data_403ed3fb28f922006644b7faf40c839a
#
_entry.id   403ed3fb28f922006644b7faf40c839a
#
_cell.length_a   1.000
_cell.length_b   1.000
_cell.length_c   1.000
_cell.angle_alpha   90.00
_cell.angle_beta   90.00
_cell.angle_gamma   90.00
#
_symmetry.space_group_name_H-M   'P 1'
#
loop_
_entity.id
_entity.type
_entity.pdbx_description
1 polymer ?
#
loop_
_entity_poly.entity_id
_entity_poly.type
_entity_poly.pdbx_seq_one_letter_code
_entity_poly.pdbx_strand_id
1 'polypeptide(L)'
;VKNFELYKSINTNDAGAVTGTAFINPLNSADSLYTDDNETGNFIRLESGTNYEMSADLGYIRLRDMVMNEILGCSFTLEDRNTGQVVLEVGSPADSLGTNLSLMMLKPRNSHPNHPSWELMFKNVYYLGTTQINQDGFEVKLINKRSTPESERDRTTSLPYITLFGLDSLDVNGVRQYDEIIDFQSGNIINMLNGELLIPSLHPFALIDSLEGGNSVEALKAQLGSGKMYTSSISSEINSDNRFVIETKYSNQSSTINLGFMLVEGSEEVVQNNIVLKRGMDYQIDYFTGTIVLMGSAADDPNADL
;
A
#
# COMPACT_ATOMS: atom_id res chain seq x y z
N VAL A 1 7.51 16.33 -13.37
CA VAL A 1 8.66 15.48 -13.02
C VAL A 1 9.14 14.78 -14.27
N LYS A 2 10.44 14.78 -14.51
CA LYS A 2 11.13 14.08 -15.61
C LYS A 2 12.28 13.25 -15.07
N ASN A 3 12.74 12.31 -15.87
CA ASN A 3 13.92 11.47 -15.56
C ASN A 3 13.85 10.87 -14.15
N PHE A 4 12.64 10.45 -13.73
CA PHE A 4 12.46 9.85 -12.42
C PHE A 4 13.06 8.45 -12.40
N GLU A 5 13.92 8.20 -11.44
CA GLU A 5 14.50 6.89 -11.17
C GLU A 5 14.30 6.55 -9.70
N LEU A 6 13.86 5.33 -9.44
CA LEU A 6 13.64 4.80 -8.11
C LEU A 6 14.65 3.69 -7.82
N TYR A 7 15.21 3.72 -6.62
CA TYR A 7 16.24 2.79 -6.19
C TYR A 7 15.88 2.17 -4.84
N LYS A 8 16.19 0.89 -4.69
CA LYS A 8 16.07 0.14 -3.45
C LYS A 8 17.42 -0.39 -3.01
N SER A 9 17.78 -0.25 -1.73
CA SER A 9 19.00 -0.85 -1.22
C SER A 9 18.88 -2.37 -1.15
N ILE A 10 20.03 -3.03 -1.30
CA ILE A 10 20.15 -4.48 -1.18
C ILE A 10 21.29 -4.83 -0.24
N ASN A 11 21.24 -6.02 0.35
CA ASN A 11 22.24 -6.50 1.29
C ASN A 11 23.35 -7.32 0.60
N THR A 12 23.21 -7.60 -0.69
CA THR A 12 24.11 -8.42 -1.50
C THR A 12 24.80 -7.58 -2.57
N ASN A 13 25.97 -8.04 -3.05
CA ASN A 13 26.63 -7.47 -4.22
C ASN A 13 26.10 -8.11 -5.49
N ASP A 14 24.83 -7.84 -5.81
CA ASP A 14 24.24 -8.33 -7.05
C ASP A 14 24.78 -7.59 -8.26
N ALA A 15 24.84 -8.28 -9.39
CA ALA A 15 25.26 -7.68 -10.65
C ALA A 15 24.30 -6.54 -11.00
N GLY A 16 24.83 -5.32 -11.12
CA GLY A 16 24.04 -4.11 -11.38
C GLY A 16 23.77 -3.26 -10.14
N ALA A 17 24.20 -3.69 -8.95
CA ALA A 17 24.15 -2.85 -7.77
C ALA A 17 25.19 -1.72 -7.83
N VAL A 18 24.78 -0.53 -7.45
CA VAL A 18 25.61 0.67 -7.42
C VAL A 18 25.68 1.21 -5.99
N THR A 19 26.86 1.51 -5.52
CA THR A 19 27.05 2.15 -4.22
C THR A 19 26.54 3.60 -4.27
N GLY A 20 25.84 4.02 -3.23
CA GLY A 20 25.32 5.37 -3.15
C GLY A 20 24.91 5.77 -1.75
N THR A 21 24.49 7.02 -1.62
CA THR A 21 23.98 7.60 -0.37
C THR A 21 22.61 8.21 -0.63
N ALA A 22 21.65 7.85 0.21
CA ALA A 22 20.34 8.48 0.26
C ALA A 22 20.37 9.58 1.33
N PHE A 23 20.01 10.80 0.92
CA PHE A 23 20.00 12.00 1.75
C PHE A 23 18.56 12.45 2.00
N ILE A 24 18.29 12.95 3.18
CA ILE A 24 17.00 13.63 3.46
C ILE A 24 16.86 14.85 2.56
N ASN A 25 17.92 15.62 2.40
CA ASN A 25 17.98 16.77 1.49
C ASN A 25 19.19 16.66 0.56
N PRO A 26 19.09 16.03 -0.62
CA PRO A 26 20.21 15.88 -1.53
C PRO A 26 20.69 17.19 -2.16
N LEU A 27 19.90 18.27 -2.08
CA LEU A 27 20.30 19.61 -2.56
C LEU A 27 21.26 20.29 -1.59
N ASN A 28 21.27 19.87 -0.35
CA ASN A 28 22.15 20.37 0.69
C ASN A 28 22.65 19.21 1.55
N SER A 29 23.44 18.33 0.95
CA SER A 29 23.99 17.15 1.61
C SER A 29 24.93 17.49 2.79
N ALA A 30 25.36 18.75 2.88
CA ALA A 30 26.14 19.28 4.00
C ALA A 30 25.28 19.93 5.08
N ASP A 31 23.94 19.87 4.97
CA ASP A 31 23.02 20.45 5.96
C ASP A 31 23.18 19.73 7.29
N SER A 32 23.62 20.47 8.30
CA SER A 32 23.87 19.96 9.65
C SER A 32 22.62 19.46 10.37
N LEU A 33 21.42 19.81 9.89
CA LEU A 33 20.16 19.35 10.48
C LEU A 33 19.85 17.88 10.15
N TYR A 34 20.44 17.34 9.07
CA TYR A 34 20.08 16.02 8.56
C TYR A 34 21.29 15.11 8.26
N THR A 35 22.49 15.48 8.69
CA THR A 35 23.71 14.70 8.41
C THR A 35 23.70 13.31 9.04
N ASP A 36 23.03 13.14 10.17
CA ASP A 36 22.97 11.87 10.90
C ASP A 36 21.89 10.93 10.34
N ASP A 37 20.98 11.44 9.49
CA ASP A 37 19.89 10.67 8.92
C ASP A 37 20.17 10.17 7.49
N ASN A 38 21.39 10.41 6.98
CA ASN A 38 21.78 9.91 5.66
C ASN A 38 22.22 8.45 5.74
N GLU A 39 21.80 7.65 4.76
CA GLU A 39 22.12 6.23 4.73
C GLU A 39 22.85 5.84 3.45
N THR A 40 23.98 5.15 3.63
CA THR A 40 24.78 4.58 2.52
C THR A 40 24.49 3.11 2.34
N GLY A 41 24.51 2.65 1.09
CA GLY A 41 24.27 1.25 0.74
C GLY A 41 24.56 0.93 -0.72
N ASN A 42 24.35 -0.32 -1.07
CA ASN A 42 24.30 -0.75 -2.45
C ASN A 42 22.84 -0.70 -2.92
N PHE A 43 22.61 -0.11 -4.05
CA PHE A 43 21.28 0.12 -4.59
C PHE A 43 21.09 -0.56 -5.93
N ILE A 44 19.90 -1.09 -6.18
CA ILE A 44 19.44 -1.52 -7.48
C ILE A 44 18.37 -0.55 -7.96
N ARG A 45 18.38 -0.26 -9.25
CA ARG A 45 17.31 0.52 -9.89
C ARG A 45 16.07 -0.33 -10.02
N LEU A 46 14.93 0.23 -9.65
CA LEU A 46 13.62 -0.37 -9.84
C LEU A 46 13.05 0.04 -11.20
N GLU A 47 12.32 -0.88 -11.84
CA GLU A 47 11.72 -0.65 -13.15
C GLU A 47 10.27 -0.18 -13.01
N SER A 48 9.95 0.93 -13.69
CA SER A 48 8.59 1.45 -13.79
C SER A 48 7.69 0.46 -14.55
N GLY A 49 6.48 0.25 -14.05
CA GLY A 49 5.54 -0.74 -14.60
C GLY A 49 5.77 -2.16 -14.09
N THR A 50 6.98 -2.53 -13.66
CA THR A 50 7.31 -3.83 -13.09
C THR A 50 7.35 -3.80 -11.57
N ASN A 51 8.18 -2.92 -10.98
CA ASN A 51 8.36 -2.85 -9.53
C ASN A 51 7.54 -1.74 -8.88
N TYR A 52 7.22 -0.70 -9.63
CA TYR A 52 6.42 0.41 -9.16
C TYR A 52 5.61 1.08 -10.27
N GLU A 53 4.59 1.80 -9.86
CA GLU A 53 3.82 2.73 -10.69
C GLU A 53 4.00 4.15 -10.15
N MET A 54 4.05 5.13 -11.06
CA MET A 54 4.19 6.53 -10.69
C MET A 54 3.11 7.38 -11.35
N SER A 55 2.50 8.24 -10.56
CA SER A 55 1.69 9.34 -11.05
C SER A 55 2.51 10.63 -11.00
N ALA A 56 3.04 11.07 -12.14
CA ALA A 56 3.85 12.27 -12.24
C ALA A 56 3.06 13.55 -11.97
N ASP A 57 1.76 13.56 -12.29
CA ASP A 57 0.87 14.71 -12.09
C ASP A 57 0.46 14.86 -10.62
N LEU A 58 0.26 13.77 -9.92
CA LEU A 58 -0.15 13.75 -8.50
C LEU A 58 1.03 13.63 -7.54
N GLY A 59 2.22 13.31 -8.05
CA GLY A 59 3.46 13.25 -7.27
C GLY A 59 3.54 12.09 -6.28
N TYR A 60 2.94 10.92 -6.61
CA TYR A 60 3.07 9.73 -5.78
C TYR A 60 3.62 8.54 -6.56
N ILE A 61 4.20 7.60 -5.83
CA ILE A 61 4.61 6.28 -6.32
C ILE A 61 3.88 5.19 -5.53
N ARG A 62 3.54 4.12 -6.23
CA ARG A 62 3.02 2.88 -5.65
C ARG A 62 4.02 1.77 -5.90
N LEU A 63 4.50 1.14 -4.84
CA LEU A 63 5.33 -0.05 -4.92
C LEU A 63 4.46 -1.29 -5.07
N ARG A 64 4.91 -2.26 -5.86
CA ARG A 64 4.24 -3.56 -5.98
C ARG A 64 4.72 -4.53 -4.91
N ASP A 65 5.97 -4.41 -4.50
CA ASP A 65 6.55 -5.23 -3.44
C ASP A 65 6.70 -4.45 -2.14
N MET A 66 6.58 -5.16 -1.03
CA MET A 66 6.81 -4.60 0.29
C MET A 66 8.29 -4.26 0.48
N VAL A 67 8.55 -3.07 1.02
CA VAL A 67 9.90 -2.60 1.39
C VAL A 67 9.95 -2.47 2.91
N MET A 68 10.63 -3.38 3.58
CA MET A 68 10.69 -3.42 5.06
C MET A 68 11.96 -2.79 5.62
N ASN A 69 13.10 -3.45 5.41
CA ASN A 69 14.38 -3.06 5.99
C ASN A 69 15.35 -2.45 4.96
N GLU A 70 14.86 -2.16 3.77
CA GLU A 70 15.62 -1.54 2.71
C GLU A 70 15.43 -0.03 2.71
N ILE A 71 16.43 0.69 2.22
CA ILE A 71 16.34 2.11 1.93
C ILE A 71 15.65 2.27 0.59
N LEU A 72 14.73 3.21 0.49
CA LEU A 72 14.14 3.64 -0.77
C LEU A 72 14.61 5.07 -1.06
N GLY A 73 15.17 5.28 -2.23
CA GLY A 73 15.63 6.60 -2.67
C GLY A 73 15.31 6.85 -4.14
N CYS A 74 15.25 8.11 -4.52
CA CYS A 74 14.96 8.51 -5.90
C CYS A 74 15.85 9.66 -6.37
N SER A 75 15.93 9.79 -7.69
CA SER A 75 16.42 10.97 -8.37
C SER A 75 15.43 11.41 -9.44
N PHE A 76 15.33 12.71 -9.70
CA PHE A 76 14.43 13.25 -10.72
C PHE A 76 14.78 14.69 -11.08
N THR A 77 14.20 15.16 -12.20
CA THR A 77 14.31 16.53 -12.68
C THR A 77 12.95 17.19 -12.64
N LEU A 78 12.87 18.42 -12.13
CA LEU A 78 11.70 19.27 -12.24
C LEU A 78 11.90 20.23 -13.40
N GLU A 79 10.93 20.27 -14.30
CA GLU A 79 10.87 21.21 -15.42
C GLU A 79 9.67 22.13 -15.27
N ASP A 80 9.85 23.39 -15.67
CA ASP A 80 8.73 24.30 -15.85
C ASP A 80 7.84 23.82 -16.99
N ARG A 81 6.55 23.67 -16.71
CA ARG A 81 5.58 23.08 -17.66
C ARG A 81 5.40 23.93 -18.95
N ASN A 82 5.61 25.25 -18.85
CA ASN A 82 5.36 26.18 -19.96
C ASN A 82 6.62 26.40 -20.80
N THR A 83 7.80 26.43 -20.16
CA THR A 83 9.06 26.75 -20.83
C THR A 83 9.89 25.53 -21.15
N GLY A 84 9.65 24.38 -20.51
CA GLY A 84 10.47 23.17 -20.60
C GLY A 84 11.86 23.33 -19.99
N GLN A 85 12.11 24.43 -19.29
CA GLN A 85 13.41 24.64 -18.63
C GLN A 85 13.50 23.84 -17.35
N VAL A 86 14.68 23.27 -17.11
CA VAL A 86 15.00 22.61 -15.85
C VAL A 86 15.02 23.64 -14.73
N VAL A 87 14.17 23.45 -13.74
CA VAL A 87 14.06 24.28 -12.54
C VAL A 87 14.90 23.73 -11.40
N LEU A 88 14.94 22.41 -11.28
CA LEU A 88 15.59 21.72 -10.18
C LEU A 88 16.01 20.31 -10.58
N GLU A 89 17.19 19.89 -10.18
CA GLU A 89 17.64 18.50 -10.21
C GLU A 89 17.75 17.99 -8.78
N VAL A 90 17.11 16.85 -8.50
CA VAL A 90 17.07 16.22 -7.18
C VAL A 90 17.77 14.87 -7.25
N GLY A 91 18.82 14.72 -6.47
CA GLY A 91 19.69 13.56 -6.54
C GLY A 91 20.53 13.54 -7.82
N SER A 92 21.33 12.51 -7.96
CA SER A 92 22.10 12.22 -9.17
C SER A 92 21.98 10.73 -9.45
N PRO A 93 21.52 10.34 -10.65
CA PRO A 93 21.54 8.95 -11.06
C PRO A 93 22.99 8.47 -11.16
N ALA A 94 23.21 7.16 -11.25
CA ALA A 94 24.55 6.61 -11.45
C ALA A 94 25.20 7.27 -12.66
N ASP A 95 26.42 7.75 -12.47
CA ASP A 95 27.23 8.22 -13.58
C ASP A 95 27.53 7.08 -14.58
N SER A 96 28.09 7.43 -15.74
CA SER A 96 28.46 6.46 -16.77
C SER A 96 29.51 5.43 -16.30
N LEU A 97 30.13 5.64 -15.15
CA LEU A 97 31.10 4.74 -14.51
C LEU A 97 30.46 3.88 -13.43
N GLY A 98 29.14 4.06 -13.13
CA GLY A 98 28.40 3.29 -12.14
C GLY A 98 28.85 3.58 -10.69
N THR A 99 29.40 4.76 -10.44
CA THR A 99 29.92 5.15 -9.12
C THR A 99 29.06 6.22 -8.47
N ASN A 100 28.77 6.03 -7.17
CA ASN A 100 28.21 7.02 -6.25
C ASN A 100 26.87 7.64 -6.67
N LEU A 101 25.80 6.91 -6.42
CA LEU A 101 24.46 7.48 -6.42
C LEU A 101 24.31 8.52 -5.30
N SER A 102 23.71 9.66 -5.62
CA SER A 102 23.16 10.59 -4.64
C SER A 102 21.65 10.62 -4.80
N LEU A 103 20.92 10.18 -3.79
CA LEU A 103 19.47 9.98 -3.86
C LEU A 103 18.74 10.83 -2.84
N MET A 104 17.54 11.28 -3.16
CA MET A 104 16.60 11.76 -2.16
C MET A 104 16.00 10.55 -1.43
N MET A 105 16.13 10.50 -0.12
CA MET A 105 15.58 9.43 0.69
C MET A 105 14.06 9.53 0.78
N LEU A 106 13.38 8.49 0.35
CA LEU A 106 11.92 8.34 0.51
C LEU A 106 11.59 7.51 1.75
N LYS A 107 12.44 6.51 2.07
CA LYS A 107 12.27 5.64 3.24
C LYS A 107 13.64 5.20 3.77
N PRO A 108 13.93 5.34 5.07
CA PRO A 108 15.11 4.78 5.71
C PRO A 108 14.93 3.27 5.97
N ARG A 109 16.02 2.58 6.38
CA ARG A 109 15.92 1.20 6.87
C ARG A 109 14.96 1.08 8.03
N ASN A 110 15.15 1.94 9.03
CA ASN A 110 14.31 1.98 10.23
C ASN A 110 13.35 3.16 10.15
N SER A 111 12.20 2.96 9.51
CA SER A 111 11.18 3.98 9.41
C SER A 111 10.48 4.17 10.76
N HIS A 112 10.38 5.41 11.24
CA HIS A 112 9.71 5.75 12.49
C HIS A 112 9.12 7.17 12.46
N PRO A 113 8.14 7.49 13.30
CA PRO A 113 7.41 8.78 13.24
C PRO A 113 8.26 10.04 13.42
N ASN A 114 9.43 9.94 14.05
CA ASN A 114 10.31 11.10 14.20
C ASN A 114 11.27 11.30 13.01
N HIS A 115 11.28 10.38 12.05
CA HIS A 115 12.13 10.51 10.87
C HIS A 115 11.47 11.45 9.85
N PRO A 116 12.22 12.41 9.23
CA PRO A 116 11.64 13.39 8.31
C PRO A 116 10.88 12.79 7.12
N SER A 117 11.28 11.61 6.63
CA SER A 117 10.60 10.92 5.54
C SER A 117 9.30 10.22 5.93
N TRP A 118 8.95 10.18 7.24
CA TRP A 118 7.75 9.50 7.70
C TRP A 118 6.46 10.04 7.07
N GLU A 119 6.42 11.37 6.85
CA GLU A 119 5.25 12.04 6.26
C GLU A 119 5.12 11.81 4.74
N LEU A 120 6.14 11.24 4.08
CA LEU A 120 6.06 10.89 2.67
C LEU A 120 5.22 9.63 2.42
N MET A 121 4.98 8.82 3.44
CA MET A 121 4.17 7.62 3.34
C MET A 121 2.69 7.95 3.53
N PHE A 122 1.85 7.52 2.60
CA PHE A 122 0.40 7.55 2.78
C PHE A 122 -0.02 6.66 3.95
N LYS A 123 -0.85 7.21 4.85
CA LYS A 123 -1.33 6.52 6.05
C LYS A 123 -2.81 6.13 5.97
N ASN A 124 -3.41 6.35 4.80
CA ASN A 124 -4.81 6.12 4.51
C ASN A 124 -5.05 5.05 3.42
N VAL A 125 -3.99 4.37 2.97
CA VAL A 125 -4.07 3.26 2.03
C VAL A 125 -3.81 1.96 2.76
N TYR A 126 -4.74 1.01 2.67
CA TYR A 126 -4.70 -0.26 3.38
C TYR A 126 -4.73 -1.42 2.39
N TYR A 127 -3.74 -2.31 2.48
CA TYR A 127 -3.74 -3.54 1.72
C TYR A 127 -4.71 -4.55 2.35
N LEU A 128 -5.58 -5.13 1.53
CA LEU A 128 -6.66 -6.01 1.97
C LEU A 128 -6.25 -7.49 2.10
N GLY A 129 -4.96 -7.78 1.95
CA GLY A 129 -4.41 -9.13 2.13
C GLY A 129 -4.39 -9.96 0.84
N THR A 130 -5.00 -9.49 -0.24
CA THR A 130 -5.03 -10.18 -1.54
C THR A 130 -5.13 -9.20 -2.69
N THR A 131 -4.93 -9.69 -3.91
CA THR A 131 -5.07 -8.93 -5.17
C THR A 131 -6.12 -9.60 -6.06
N GLN A 132 -6.52 -8.95 -7.15
CA GLN A 132 -7.49 -9.47 -8.12
C GLN A 132 -8.82 -9.88 -7.47
N ILE A 133 -9.31 -9.03 -6.57
CA ILE A 133 -10.54 -9.26 -5.81
C ILE A 133 -11.74 -9.23 -6.77
N ASN A 134 -12.61 -10.22 -6.65
CA ASN A 134 -13.89 -10.20 -7.35
C ASN A 134 -14.85 -9.25 -6.63
N GLN A 135 -15.53 -8.40 -7.40
CA GLN A 135 -16.53 -7.48 -6.84
C GLN A 135 -17.76 -8.23 -6.29
N ASP A 136 -18.11 -9.36 -6.90
CA ASP A 136 -19.26 -10.15 -6.48
C ASP A 136 -19.01 -10.77 -5.09
N GLY A 137 -19.86 -10.41 -4.13
CA GLY A 137 -19.75 -10.86 -2.75
C GLY A 137 -18.65 -10.18 -1.93
N PHE A 138 -17.99 -9.14 -2.46
CA PHE A 138 -17.04 -8.34 -1.70
C PHE A 138 -17.74 -7.47 -0.67
N GLU A 139 -17.31 -7.55 0.58
CA GLU A 139 -17.81 -6.74 1.68
C GLU A 139 -16.65 -6.12 2.44
N VAL A 140 -16.80 -4.87 2.86
CA VAL A 140 -15.89 -4.18 3.79
C VAL A 140 -16.71 -3.66 4.96
N LYS A 141 -16.17 -3.89 6.16
CA LYS A 141 -16.72 -3.37 7.40
C LYS A 141 -15.64 -2.68 8.20
N LEU A 142 -15.98 -1.55 8.79
CA LEU A 142 -15.17 -0.89 9.81
C LEU A 142 -15.80 -1.15 11.17
N ILE A 143 -15.09 -1.87 12.03
CA ILE A 143 -15.60 -2.29 13.33
C ILE A 143 -14.91 -1.48 14.42
N ASN A 144 -15.69 -0.79 15.25
CA ASN A 144 -15.18 -0.11 16.43
C ASN A 144 -15.04 -1.09 17.59
N LYS A 145 -13.79 -1.41 17.95
CA LYS A 145 -13.46 -2.30 19.08
C LYS A 145 -13.73 -1.72 20.45
N ARG A 146 -13.89 -0.41 20.56
CA ARG A 146 -14.16 0.27 21.84
C ARG A 146 -15.63 0.32 22.20
N SER A 147 -16.52 0.03 21.26
CA SER A 147 -17.93 -0.14 21.59
C SER A 147 -18.17 -1.48 22.28
N THR A 148 -19.11 -1.52 23.23
CA THR A 148 -19.49 -2.74 23.92
C THR A 148 -20.97 -3.01 23.71
N PRO A 149 -21.34 -4.06 22.93
CA PRO A 149 -20.48 -4.91 22.12
C PRO A 149 -19.78 -4.15 20.98
N GLU A 150 -18.75 -4.73 20.39
CA GLU A 150 -18.11 -4.23 19.16
C GLU A 150 -19.17 -4.00 18.10
N SER A 151 -19.02 -2.95 17.30
CA SER A 151 -20.06 -2.52 16.38
C SER A 151 -19.49 -2.00 15.07
N GLU A 152 -20.16 -2.33 13.97
CA GLU A 152 -19.94 -1.76 12.65
C GLU A 152 -20.71 -0.45 12.42
N ARG A 153 -21.53 -0.04 13.42
CA ARG A 153 -22.36 1.16 13.35
C ARG A 153 -22.13 2.07 14.55
N ASP A 154 -22.18 3.36 14.30
CA ASP A 154 -22.21 4.36 15.37
C ASP A 154 -23.56 4.32 16.11
N ARG A 155 -23.52 4.33 17.43
CA ARG A 155 -24.72 4.22 18.27
C ARG A 155 -25.59 5.46 18.26
N THR A 156 -25.01 6.61 17.99
CA THR A 156 -25.72 7.89 18.03
C THR A 156 -26.47 8.14 16.73
N THR A 157 -25.80 7.91 15.60
CA THR A 157 -26.38 8.15 14.27
C THR A 157 -27.01 6.91 13.67
N SER A 158 -26.70 5.72 14.18
CA SER A 158 -27.03 4.41 13.58
C SER A 158 -26.43 4.17 12.19
N LEU A 159 -25.58 5.07 11.71
CA LEU A 159 -24.89 4.91 10.42
C LEU A 159 -23.73 3.91 10.52
N PRO A 160 -23.49 3.11 9.47
CA PRO A 160 -22.27 2.29 9.36
C PRO A 160 -21.02 3.16 9.40
N TYR A 161 -19.94 2.64 9.96
CA TYR A 161 -18.67 3.38 9.94
C TYR A 161 -18.11 3.54 8.54
N ILE A 162 -18.38 2.64 7.57
CA ILE A 162 -18.00 2.84 6.16
C ILE A 162 -18.59 4.15 5.62
N THR A 163 -19.84 4.47 5.92
CA THR A 163 -20.49 5.73 5.53
C THR A 163 -19.85 6.92 6.24
N LEU A 164 -19.60 6.82 7.54
CA LEU A 164 -18.98 7.90 8.33
C LEU A 164 -17.54 8.22 7.88
N PHE A 165 -16.80 7.22 7.42
CA PHE A 165 -15.44 7.38 6.89
C PHE A 165 -15.42 7.79 5.41
N GLY A 166 -16.59 7.98 4.77
CA GLY A 166 -16.70 8.43 3.39
C GLY A 166 -16.39 7.36 2.35
N LEU A 167 -16.55 6.08 2.71
CA LEU A 167 -16.38 4.94 1.81
C LEU A 167 -17.67 4.53 1.10
N ASP A 168 -18.80 5.10 1.51
CA ASP A 168 -20.13 4.91 0.98
C ASP A 168 -20.75 6.31 0.80
N SER A 169 -20.68 6.84 -0.39
CA SER A 169 -21.17 8.18 -0.77
C SER A 169 -22.09 8.12 -1.98
N LEU A 170 -22.04 7.04 -2.73
CA LEU A 170 -22.77 6.80 -3.96
C LEU A 170 -23.59 5.52 -3.83
N ASP A 171 -24.74 5.48 -4.49
CA ASP A 171 -25.49 4.23 -4.66
C ASP A 171 -24.93 3.39 -5.82
N VAL A 172 -25.49 2.20 -6.02
CA VAL A 172 -25.08 1.27 -7.09
C VAL A 172 -25.19 1.87 -8.51
N ASN A 173 -25.92 2.97 -8.69
CA ASN A 173 -26.08 3.68 -9.95
C ASN A 173 -25.12 4.89 -10.06
N GLY A 174 -24.30 5.15 -9.05
CA GLY A 174 -23.40 6.29 -8.99
C GLY A 174 -24.09 7.62 -8.63
N VAL A 175 -25.30 7.55 -8.05
CA VAL A 175 -26.02 8.72 -7.55
C VAL A 175 -25.58 8.98 -6.10
N ARG A 176 -25.42 10.22 -5.73
CA ARG A 176 -25.00 10.62 -4.39
C ARG A 176 -26.06 10.26 -3.34
N GLN A 177 -25.94 9.08 -2.79
CA GLN A 177 -26.83 8.50 -1.80
C GLN A 177 -26.11 7.36 -1.08
N TYR A 178 -26.25 7.27 0.24
CA TYR A 178 -25.73 6.15 1.02
C TYR A 178 -26.60 4.90 0.81
N ASP A 179 -25.97 3.78 0.52
CA ASP A 179 -26.65 2.48 0.36
C ASP A 179 -26.04 1.36 1.25
N GLU A 180 -25.12 1.75 2.14
CA GLU A 180 -24.40 0.88 3.06
C GLU A 180 -23.46 -0.12 2.37
N ILE A 181 -23.12 0.16 1.11
CA ILE A 181 -22.16 -0.58 0.30
C ILE A 181 -20.97 0.33 -0.02
N ILE A 182 -19.77 -0.23 -0.05
CA ILE A 182 -18.58 0.53 -0.43
C ILE A 182 -18.65 1.00 -1.88
N ASP A 183 -18.19 2.22 -2.16
CA ASP A 183 -18.19 2.79 -3.50
C ASP A 183 -17.17 2.12 -4.42
N PHE A 184 -17.61 1.22 -5.28
CA PHE A 184 -16.75 0.58 -6.30
C PHE A 184 -16.52 1.49 -7.52
N GLN A 185 -17.47 2.35 -7.84
CA GLN A 185 -17.48 3.11 -9.09
C GLN A 185 -16.51 4.28 -9.10
N SER A 186 -16.14 4.78 -7.94
CA SER A 186 -15.25 5.96 -7.85
C SER A 186 -13.80 5.66 -8.26
N GLY A 187 -13.38 4.38 -8.24
CA GLY A 187 -11.98 3.99 -8.47
C GLY A 187 -10.97 4.59 -7.48
N ASN A 188 -11.44 5.50 -6.62
CA ASN A 188 -10.65 6.24 -5.66
C ASN A 188 -10.76 5.70 -4.23
N ILE A 189 -11.76 4.84 -3.97
CA ILE A 189 -12.00 4.25 -2.66
C ILE A 189 -11.38 2.86 -2.59
N ILE A 190 -11.54 2.07 -3.64
CA ILE A 190 -11.01 0.71 -3.67
C ILE A 190 -10.37 0.40 -5.02
N ASN A 191 -9.21 -0.25 -4.96
CA ASN A 191 -8.54 -0.83 -6.11
C ASN A 191 -8.58 -2.35 -5.99
N MET A 192 -9.56 -2.98 -6.65
CA MET A 192 -9.78 -4.43 -6.61
C MET A 192 -8.62 -5.21 -7.23
N LEU A 193 -7.95 -4.66 -8.25
CA LEU A 193 -6.82 -5.31 -8.91
C LEU A 193 -5.62 -5.44 -7.96
N ASN A 194 -5.33 -4.40 -7.20
CA ASN A 194 -4.19 -4.35 -6.27
C ASN A 194 -4.58 -4.71 -4.84
N GLY A 195 -5.88 -4.91 -4.55
CA GLY A 195 -6.36 -5.19 -3.20
C GLY A 195 -6.10 -4.06 -2.22
N GLU A 196 -6.37 -2.82 -2.61
CA GLU A 196 -6.11 -1.63 -1.80
C GLU A 196 -7.39 -0.87 -1.50
N LEU A 197 -7.56 -0.52 -0.24
CA LEU A 197 -8.62 0.37 0.25
C LEU A 197 -8.00 1.73 0.57
N LEU A 198 -8.54 2.80 -0.01
CA LEU A 198 -8.14 4.17 0.27
C LEU A 198 -9.26 4.87 1.04
N ILE A 199 -8.96 5.30 2.26
CA ILE A 199 -9.86 6.12 3.06
C ILE A 199 -9.59 7.61 2.75
N PRO A 200 -10.60 8.43 2.47
CA PRO A 200 -10.39 9.81 1.98
C PRO A 200 -9.56 10.74 2.88
N SER A 201 -9.63 10.58 4.20
CA SER A 201 -8.79 11.35 5.13
C SER A 201 -7.37 10.81 5.17
N LEU A 202 -6.34 11.67 5.22
CA LEU A 202 -4.93 11.27 5.31
C LEU A 202 -4.59 10.53 6.61
N HIS A 203 -5.28 10.86 7.71
CA HIS A 203 -5.17 10.20 9.01
C HIS A 203 -6.55 9.74 9.49
N PRO A 204 -7.13 8.71 8.84
CA PRO A 204 -8.55 8.43 8.98
C PRO A 204 -9.00 8.07 10.40
N PHE A 205 -8.11 7.49 11.22
CA PHE A 205 -8.46 7.02 12.56
C PHE A 205 -8.04 7.98 13.68
N ALA A 206 -7.71 9.23 13.35
CA ALA A 206 -7.29 10.24 14.31
C ALA A 206 -7.92 11.60 14.08
N LEU A 207 -8.00 12.40 15.13
CA LEU A 207 -8.42 13.82 15.07
C LEU A 207 -7.26 14.74 14.69
N ILE A 208 -6.35 14.32 13.80
CA ILE A 208 -5.23 15.15 13.35
C ILE A 208 -5.68 16.11 12.27
N ASP A 209 -6.51 15.63 11.34
CA ASP A 209 -7.04 16.45 10.26
C ASP A 209 -8.33 17.15 10.69
N SER A 210 -8.50 18.39 10.25
CA SER A 210 -9.75 19.11 10.47
C SER A 210 -10.83 18.50 9.58
N LEU A 211 -11.65 17.64 10.16
CA LEU A 211 -12.85 17.16 9.49
C LEU A 211 -13.89 18.29 9.51
N GLU A 212 -14.18 18.87 8.35
CA GLU A 212 -15.28 19.82 8.18
C GLU A 212 -16.55 19.07 7.76
N GLY A 213 -17.64 19.25 8.49
CA GLY A 213 -18.90 18.59 8.15
C GLY A 213 -19.91 18.55 9.27
N GLY A 214 -21.15 18.12 8.98
CA GLY A 214 -22.30 18.12 9.89
C GLY A 214 -22.25 17.07 11.00
N ASN A 215 -23.44 16.73 11.55
CA ASN A 215 -23.61 15.83 12.72
C ASN A 215 -22.95 14.45 12.57
N SER A 216 -22.84 13.91 11.35
CA SER A 216 -22.16 12.64 11.09
C SER A 216 -20.67 12.71 11.37
N VAL A 217 -20.04 13.84 11.07
CA VAL A 217 -18.62 14.09 11.32
C VAL A 217 -18.35 14.25 12.83
N GLU A 218 -19.23 14.92 13.56
CA GLU A 218 -19.11 15.04 15.02
C GLU A 218 -19.25 13.68 15.70
N ALA A 219 -20.15 12.82 15.23
CA ALA A 219 -20.27 11.45 15.72
C ALA A 219 -18.99 10.65 15.50
N LEU A 220 -18.36 10.78 14.30
CA LEU A 220 -17.10 10.14 14.01
C LEU A 220 -15.96 10.67 14.89
N LYS A 221 -15.87 11.99 15.05
CA LYS A 221 -14.85 12.63 15.91
C LYS A 221 -14.84 12.06 17.33
N ALA A 222 -16.00 11.78 17.91
CA ALA A 222 -16.11 11.18 19.23
C ALA A 222 -15.52 9.76 19.32
N GLN A 223 -15.42 9.06 18.19
CA GLN A 223 -14.91 7.70 18.09
C GLN A 223 -13.42 7.63 17.75
N LEU A 224 -12.84 8.71 17.19
CA LEU A 224 -11.45 8.74 16.74
C LEU A 224 -10.45 8.79 17.89
N GLY A 225 -9.24 8.30 17.62
CA GLY A 225 -8.11 8.36 18.53
C GLY A 225 -7.45 9.74 18.60
N SER A 226 -6.42 9.85 19.41
CA SER A 226 -5.61 11.08 19.56
C SER A 226 -4.54 11.24 18.47
N GLY A 227 -4.40 10.28 17.57
CA GLY A 227 -3.38 10.26 16.53
C GLY A 227 -2.06 9.61 16.93
N LYS A 228 -1.98 9.06 18.14
CA LYS A 228 -0.77 8.36 18.60
C LYS A 228 -0.39 7.18 17.70
N MET A 229 -1.36 6.54 17.08
CA MET A 229 -1.09 5.48 16.10
C MET A 229 -0.27 5.94 14.89
N TYR A 230 -0.25 7.24 14.57
CA TYR A 230 0.53 7.82 13.47
C TYR A 230 1.81 8.54 13.92
N THR A 231 1.87 8.98 15.18
CA THR A 231 2.93 9.88 15.66
C THR A 231 3.80 9.28 16.75
N SER A 232 3.45 8.11 17.32
CA SER A 232 4.22 7.47 18.38
C SER A 232 4.96 6.23 17.87
N SER A 233 6.13 5.98 18.41
CA SER A 233 6.86 4.70 18.29
C SER A 233 6.62 3.77 19.48
N ILE A 234 5.82 4.19 20.47
CA ILE A 234 5.54 3.43 21.69
C ILE A 234 4.34 2.51 21.45
N SER A 235 4.57 1.20 21.44
CA SER A 235 3.53 0.20 21.14
C SER A 235 2.29 0.30 22.03
N SER A 236 2.42 0.64 23.30
CA SER A 236 1.27 0.81 24.20
C SER A 236 0.41 2.01 23.84
N GLU A 237 0.99 3.12 23.39
CA GLU A 237 0.28 4.29 22.91
C GLU A 237 -0.47 3.99 21.60
N ILE A 238 0.23 3.34 20.64
CA ILE A 238 -0.35 2.93 19.37
C ILE A 238 -1.55 2.02 19.62
N ASN A 239 -1.38 0.97 20.43
CA ASN A 239 -2.47 0.02 20.74
C ASN A 239 -3.63 0.68 21.46
N SER A 240 -3.37 1.63 22.36
CA SER A 240 -4.44 2.37 23.07
C SER A 240 -5.23 3.28 22.14
N ASP A 241 -4.64 3.74 21.06
CA ASP A 241 -5.23 4.65 20.08
C ASP A 241 -5.91 3.92 18.90
N ASN A 242 -5.53 2.67 18.66
CA ASN A 242 -6.12 1.82 17.62
C ASN A 242 -7.51 1.33 18.06
N ARG A 243 -8.54 1.94 17.50
CA ARG A 243 -9.94 1.73 17.86
C ARG A 243 -10.75 0.95 16.85
N PHE A 244 -10.25 0.86 15.60
CA PHE A 244 -10.97 0.26 14.49
C PHE A 244 -10.26 -0.95 13.91
N VAL A 245 -11.06 -1.86 13.35
CA VAL A 245 -10.62 -2.96 12.50
C VAL A 245 -11.28 -2.81 11.14
N ILE A 246 -10.52 -3.02 10.10
CA ILE A 246 -11.04 -3.23 8.74
C ILE A 246 -11.24 -4.74 8.57
N GLU A 247 -12.48 -5.16 8.45
CA GLU A 247 -12.84 -6.55 8.14
C GLU A 247 -13.29 -6.62 6.70
N THR A 248 -12.77 -7.59 5.96
CA THR A 248 -13.09 -7.80 4.56
C THR A 248 -13.53 -9.23 4.33
N LYS A 249 -14.54 -9.40 3.50
CA LYS A 249 -14.94 -10.68 2.93
C LYS A 249 -14.81 -10.58 1.42
N TYR A 250 -14.07 -11.48 0.82
CA TYR A 250 -13.81 -11.47 -0.61
C TYR A 250 -13.61 -12.87 -1.18
N SER A 251 -13.84 -12.98 -2.48
CA SER A 251 -13.24 -13.99 -3.34
C SER A 251 -12.23 -13.31 -4.25
N ASN A 252 -11.11 -13.94 -4.54
CA ASN A 252 -10.16 -13.43 -5.52
C ASN A 252 -10.25 -14.22 -6.82
N GLN A 253 -9.94 -13.55 -7.92
CA GLN A 253 -9.86 -14.18 -9.24
C GLN A 253 -8.46 -14.77 -9.51
N SER A 254 -7.62 -14.82 -8.48
CA SER A 254 -6.26 -15.32 -8.64
C SER A 254 -6.28 -16.80 -8.93
N SER A 255 -5.84 -17.17 -10.10
CA SER A 255 -5.53 -18.54 -10.45
C SER A 255 -4.23 -19.05 -9.80
N THR A 256 -3.60 -18.24 -8.94
CA THR A 256 -2.29 -18.52 -8.34
C THR A 256 -2.41 -18.67 -6.84
N ILE A 257 -1.92 -19.81 -6.31
CA ILE A 257 -1.93 -20.14 -4.89
C ILE A 257 -0.48 -20.27 -4.43
N ASN A 258 -0.13 -19.67 -3.32
CA ASN A 258 1.22 -19.78 -2.75
C ASN A 258 1.19 -20.65 -1.49
N LEU A 259 1.91 -21.77 -1.51
CA LEU A 259 2.00 -22.74 -0.41
C LEU A 259 3.28 -22.58 0.42
N GLY A 260 4.17 -21.64 0.05
CA GLY A 260 5.49 -21.48 0.67
C GLY A 260 6.60 -22.15 -0.12
N PHE A 261 7.84 -22.00 0.32
CA PHE A 261 9.02 -22.41 -0.44
C PHE A 261 9.40 -23.87 -0.21
N MET A 262 10.06 -24.48 -1.22
CA MET A 262 10.74 -25.78 -1.13
C MET A 262 9.81 -26.93 -0.78
N LEU A 263 8.70 -27.05 -1.50
CA LEU A 263 7.79 -28.17 -1.36
C LEU A 263 8.40 -29.47 -1.88
N VAL A 264 7.96 -30.60 -1.30
CA VAL A 264 8.35 -31.93 -1.80
C VAL A 264 7.55 -32.23 -3.06
N GLU A 265 8.25 -32.60 -4.14
CA GLU A 265 7.57 -32.91 -5.41
C GLU A 265 6.57 -34.07 -5.26
N GLY A 266 5.33 -33.82 -5.72
CA GLY A 266 4.24 -34.79 -5.66
C GLY A 266 3.58 -34.93 -4.29
N SER A 267 3.86 -33.99 -3.36
CA SER A 267 3.20 -34.00 -2.03
C SER A 267 1.88 -33.24 -2.02
N GLU A 268 1.56 -32.53 -3.09
CA GLU A 268 0.33 -31.74 -3.19
C GLU A 268 -0.87 -32.60 -3.61
N GLU A 269 -2.01 -32.24 -3.11
CA GLU A 269 -3.33 -32.63 -3.62
C GLU A 269 -4.17 -31.36 -3.76
N VAL A 270 -4.59 -31.04 -4.97
CA VAL A 270 -5.41 -29.85 -5.23
C VAL A 270 -6.83 -30.29 -5.49
N VAL A 271 -7.75 -29.81 -4.65
CA VAL A 271 -9.18 -30.16 -4.72
C VAL A 271 -9.98 -28.88 -4.91
N GLN A 272 -10.85 -28.83 -5.91
CA GLN A 272 -11.74 -27.71 -6.16
C GLN A 272 -13.18 -28.20 -6.16
N ASN A 273 -14.04 -27.63 -5.34
CA ASN A 273 -15.46 -28.02 -5.22
C ASN A 273 -15.62 -29.54 -5.03
N ASN A 274 -14.80 -30.18 -4.20
CA ASN A 274 -14.70 -31.65 -3.97
C ASN A 274 -14.25 -32.46 -5.19
N ILE A 275 -13.68 -31.85 -6.22
CA ILE A 275 -13.11 -32.55 -7.39
C ILE A 275 -11.59 -32.42 -7.33
N VAL A 276 -10.89 -33.55 -7.37
CA VAL A 276 -9.43 -33.58 -7.41
C VAL A 276 -8.96 -33.12 -8.78
N LEU A 277 -8.18 -32.04 -8.80
CA LEU A 277 -7.60 -31.47 -10.01
C LEU A 277 -6.37 -32.26 -10.49
N LYS A 278 -6.10 -32.22 -11.80
CA LYS A 278 -5.00 -32.94 -12.44
C LYS A 278 -3.86 -32.00 -12.78
N ARG A 279 -2.68 -32.27 -12.25
CA ARG A 279 -1.45 -31.54 -12.59
C ARG A 279 -1.19 -31.62 -14.11
N GLY A 280 -0.82 -30.47 -14.70
CA GLY A 280 -0.54 -30.33 -16.12
C GLY A 280 -1.77 -30.17 -17.01
N MET A 281 -2.99 -30.37 -16.47
CA MET A 281 -4.26 -30.10 -17.16
C MET A 281 -5.04 -28.97 -16.49
N ASP A 282 -5.26 -29.09 -15.19
CA ASP A 282 -6.09 -28.16 -14.39
C ASP A 282 -5.23 -27.22 -13.58
N TYR A 283 -3.98 -27.56 -13.30
CA TYR A 283 -3.01 -26.69 -12.63
C TYR A 283 -1.56 -27.02 -13.00
N GLN A 284 -0.67 -26.03 -12.78
CA GLN A 284 0.78 -26.21 -12.72
C GLN A 284 1.29 -25.84 -11.33
N ILE A 285 2.42 -26.45 -10.93
CA ILE A 285 3.07 -26.17 -9.66
C ILE A 285 4.56 -25.98 -9.86
N ASP A 286 5.10 -24.94 -9.24
CA ASP A 286 6.54 -24.75 -9.05
C ASP A 286 6.86 -25.12 -7.59
N TYR A 287 7.52 -26.25 -7.38
CA TYR A 287 7.85 -26.73 -6.05
C TYR A 287 8.92 -25.91 -5.33
N PHE A 288 9.76 -25.20 -6.06
CA PHE A 288 10.78 -24.36 -5.46
C PHE A 288 10.19 -23.10 -4.86
N THR A 289 9.34 -22.41 -5.61
CA THR A 289 8.62 -21.22 -5.14
C THR A 289 7.36 -21.57 -4.34
N GLY A 290 6.89 -22.82 -4.43
CA GLY A 290 5.64 -23.28 -3.83
C GLY A 290 4.40 -22.66 -4.43
N THR A 291 4.46 -22.31 -5.71
CA THR A 291 3.40 -21.59 -6.41
C THR A 291 2.59 -22.57 -7.27
N ILE A 292 1.29 -22.65 -7.03
CA ILE A 292 0.32 -23.35 -7.89
C ILE A 292 -0.36 -22.31 -8.78
N VAL A 293 -0.47 -22.61 -10.07
CA VAL A 293 -1.24 -21.80 -11.04
C VAL A 293 -2.36 -22.67 -11.60
N LEU A 294 -3.61 -22.29 -11.33
CA LEU A 294 -4.79 -22.95 -11.90
C LEU A 294 -4.89 -22.64 -13.41
N MET A 295 -5.41 -23.57 -14.18
CA MET A 295 -5.53 -23.46 -15.63
C MET A 295 -6.91 -23.88 -16.12
N GLY A 296 -7.31 -23.35 -17.28
CA GLY A 296 -8.57 -23.70 -17.93
C GLY A 296 -9.79 -23.46 -17.03
N SER A 297 -10.72 -24.40 -17.02
CA SER A 297 -11.96 -24.27 -16.25
C SER A 297 -11.74 -24.19 -14.73
N ALA A 298 -10.61 -24.67 -14.22
CA ALA A 298 -10.27 -24.53 -12.80
C ALA A 298 -9.90 -23.07 -12.44
N ALA A 299 -9.38 -22.31 -13.40
CA ALA A 299 -9.07 -20.89 -13.22
C ALA A 299 -10.29 -19.96 -13.41
N ASP A 300 -11.34 -20.45 -14.06
CA ASP A 300 -12.49 -19.64 -14.47
C ASP A 300 -13.60 -19.53 -13.40
N ASP A 301 -13.53 -20.33 -12.33
CA ASP A 301 -14.52 -20.31 -11.25
C ASP A 301 -14.05 -19.45 -10.06
N PRO A 302 -14.48 -18.19 -9.97
CA PRO A 302 -14.03 -17.28 -8.91
C PRO A 302 -14.59 -17.61 -7.52
N ASN A 303 -15.59 -18.51 -7.45
CA ASN A 303 -16.23 -18.92 -6.18
C ASN A 303 -15.86 -20.35 -5.80
N ALA A 304 -14.87 -20.92 -6.44
CA ALA A 304 -14.44 -22.27 -6.15
C ALA A 304 -13.87 -22.39 -4.73
N ASP A 305 -14.33 -23.38 -4.00
CA ASP A 305 -13.72 -23.82 -2.75
C ASP A 305 -12.48 -24.67 -3.08
N LEU A 306 -11.29 -24.16 -2.68
CA LEU A 306 -9.99 -24.77 -2.95
C LEU A 306 -9.35 -25.27 -1.68
#